data_a5f87bf1c1974c434af252e24626bdd5
#
_entry.id   a5f87bf1c1974c434af252e24626bdd5
#
_cell.length_a   1.000
_cell.length_b   1.000
_cell.length_c   1.000
_cell.angle_alpha   90.00
_cell.angle_beta   90.00
_cell.angle_gamma   90.00
#
_symmetry.space_group_name_H-M   'P 1'
#
loop_
_entity.id
_entity.type
_entity.pdbx_description
1 polymer ?
#
loop_
_entity_poly.entity_id
_entity_poly.type
_entity_poly.pdbx_seq_one_letter_code
_entity_poly.pdbx_strand_id
1 'polypeptide(L)'
;MPTISVAMIVKNEAADLADCLETVKDWVDEIVILDSGSTDNTQQIAEQYGAKFYQNVDWPGFGKQRQLAQQYVTSDYVLWLDADERVSSLLS
;
A
#
# COMPACT_ATOMS: atom_id res chain seq x y z
N MET A 1 17.21 -11.46 9.76
CA MET A 1 15.86 -11.91 9.34
C MET A 1 15.45 -11.13 8.10
N PRO A 2 14.94 -11.80 7.07
CA PRO A 2 14.39 -11.07 5.93
C PRO A 2 13.19 -10.24 6.33
N THR A 3 13.04 -9.10 5.69
CA THR A 3 11.93 -8.19 5.94
C THR A 3 10.98 -8.19 4.75
N ILE A 4 9.71 -7.85 5.00
CA ILE A 4 8.68 -7.82 3.97
C ILE A 4 7.91 -6.50 4.02
N SER A 5 7.71 -5.91 2.85
CA SER A 5 6.88 -4.72 2.68
C SER A 5 5.61 -5.06 1.92
N VAL A 6 4.53 -4.35 2.22
CA VAL A 6 3.37 -4.29 1.34
C VAL A 6 3.49 -3.01 0.53
N ALA A 7 3.29 -3.11 -0.78
CA ALA A 7 3.27 -1.95 -1.67
C ALA A 7 1.91 -1.90 -2.37
N MET A 8 1.33 -0.71 -2.43
CA MET A 8 -0.01 -0.49 -2.98
C MET A 8 0.00 0.75 -3.86
N ILE A 9 -0.78 0.67 -4.94
CA ILE A 9 -1.12 1.82 -5.77
C ILE A 9 -2.61 2.07 -5.58
N VAL A 10 -2.99 3.27 -5.12
CA VAL A 10 -4.37 3.53 -4.73
C VAL A 10 -4.91 4.81 -5.36
N LYS A 11 -6.22 4.88 -5.49
CA LYS A 11 -6.95 6.10 -5.77
C LYS A 11 -8.38 5.94 -5.28
N ASN A 12 -8.79 6.78 -4.30
CA ASN A 12 -10.13 6.78 -3.73
C ASN A 12 -10.53 5.39 -3.19
N GLU A 13 -9.66 4.79 -2.37
CA GLU A 13 -9.83 3.46 -1.82
C GLU A 13 -10.20 3.46 -0.34
N ALA A 14 -10.72 4.59 0.17
CA ALA A 14 -11.03 4.71 1.60
C ALA A 14 -11.97 3.62 2.10
N ALA A 15 -12.94 3.19 1.28
CA ALA A 15 -13.91 2.17 1.68
C ALA A 15 -13.27 0.82 1.98
N ASP A 16 -12.18 0.47 1.28
CA ASP A 16 -11.57 -0.86 1.38
C ASP A 16 -10.21 -0.85 2.06
N LEU A 17 -9.53 0.31 2.10
CA LEU A 17 -8.14 0.36 2.52
C LEU A 17 -7.94 -0.08 3.96
N ALA A 18 -8.77 0.38 4.89
CA ALA A 18 -8.62 0.02 6.30
C ALA A 18 -8.73 -1.49 6.51
N ASP A 19 -9.71 -2.13 5.89
CA ASP A 19 -9.89 -3.58 6.00
C ASP A 19 -8.71 -4.33 5.39
N CYS A 20 -8.20 -3.85 4.27
CA CYS A 20 -7.03 -4.44 3.64
C CYS A 20 -5.80 -4.35 4.57
N LEU A 21 -5.53 -3.18 5.12
CA LEU A 21 -4.38 -2.97 6.00
C LEU A 21 -4.50 -3.76 7.31
N GLU A 22 -5.72 -3.97 7.82
CA GLU A 22 -5.94 -4.81 8.99
C GLU A 22 -5.44 -6.23 8.78
N THR A 23 -5.47 -6.73 7.55
CA THR A 23 -5.05 -8.12 7.27
C THR A 23 -3.53 -8.28 7.24
N VAL A 24 -2.77 -7.19 7.16
CA VAL A 24 -1.31 -7.27 6.97
C VAL A 24 -0.52 -6.55 8.06
N LYS A 25 -1.10 -5.64 8.81
CA LYS A 25 -0.38 -4.71 9.70
C LYS A 25 0.50 -5.40 10.75
N ASP A 26 0.13 -6.59 11.20
CA ASP A 26 0.80 -7.24 12.31
C ASP A 26 1.98 -8.14 11.88
N TRP A 27 2.11 -8.40 10.59
CA TRP A 27 3.14 -9.32 10.13
C TRP A 27 4.06 -8.77 9.05
N VAL A 28 3.85 -7.53 8.60
CA VAL A 28 4.75 -6.87 7.64
C VAL A 28 5.59 -5.83 8.36
N ASP A 29 6.77 -5.55 7.81
CA ASP A 29 7.72 -4.59 8.38
C ASP A 29 7.46 -3.18 7.89
N GLU A 30 6.89 -3.04 6.70
CA GLU A 30 6.71 -1.75 6.05
C GLU A 30 5.48 -1.78 5.17
N ILE A 31 4.74 -0.67 5.13
CA ILE A 31 3.64 -0.47 4.19
C ILE A 31 3.96 0.78 3.38
N VAL A 32 4.02 0.65 2.05
CA VAL A 32 4.26 1.76 1.14
C VAL A 32 3.02 1.94 0.27
N ILE A 33 2.46 3.15 0.28
CA ILE A 33 1.27 3.47 -0.50
C ILE A 33 1.58 4.64 -1.42
N LEU A 34 1.40 4.44 -2.71
CA LEU A 34 1.52 5.51 -3.70
C LEU A 34 0.12 5.83 -4.23
N ASP A 35 -0.31 7.05 -4.00
CA ASP A 35 -1.64 7.53 -4.33
C ASP A 35 -1.60 8.35 -5.61
N SER A 36 -2.59 8.16 -6.49
CA SER A 36 -2.66 8.88 -7.75
C SER A 36 -3.60 10.09 -7.72
N GLY A 37 -3.95 10.58 -6.54
CA GLY A 37 -4.74 11.79 -6.39
C GLY A 37 -6.12 11.55 -5.78
N SER A 38 -6.17 10.83 -4.65
CA SER A 38 -7.43 10.58 -3.94
C SER A 38 -8.02 11.88 -3.40
N THR A 39 -9.34 11.98 -3.45
CA THR A 39 -10.10 13.10 -2.91
C THR A 39 -10.87 12.72 -1.64
N ASP A 40 -10.82 11.46 -1.23
CA ASP A 40 -11.46 10.95 -0.01
C ASP A 40 -10.47 10.84 1.15
N ASN A 41 -10.80 10.05 2.18
CA ASN A 41 -9.94 9.86 3.38
C ASN A 41 -8.84 8.83 3.18
N THR A 42 -8.51 8.43 1.97
CA THR A 42 -7.49 7.40 1.72
C THR A 42 -6.19 7.72 2.45
N GLN A 43 -5.72 8.96 2.38
CA GLN A 43 -4.48 9.38 3.04
C GLN A 43 -4.57 9.25 4.56
N GLN A 44 -5.66 9.70 5.16
CA GLN A 44 -5.84 9.63 6.61
C GLN A 44 -5.80 8.18 7.10
N ILE A 45 -6.46 7.29 6.37
CA ILE A 45 -6.48 5.87 6.72
C ILE A 45 -5.07 5.28 6.63
N ALA A 46 -4.35 5.57 5.55
CA ALA A 46 -2.97 5.10 5.39
C ALA A 46 -2.09 5.54 6.56
N GLU A 47 -2.21 6.79 6.96
CA GLU A 47 -1.41 7.34 8.05
C GLU A 47 -1.76 6.72 9.39
N GLN A 48 -3.03 6.37 9.62
CA GLN A 48 -3.46 5.70 10.84
C GLN A 48 -2.79 4.33 11.03
N TYR A 49 -2.45 3.67 9.93
CA TYR A 49 -1.77 2.37 9.96
C TYR A 49 -0.25 2.49 9.91
N GLY A 50 0.28 3.71 9.99
CA GLY A 50 1.72 3.92 9.95
C GLY A 50 2.34 3.70 8.58
N ALA A 51 1.54 3.73 7.52
CA ALA A 51 2.03 3.55 6.16
C ALA A 51 2.84 4.76 5.70
N LYS A 52 3.85 4.51 4.89
CA LYS A 52 4.56 5.55 4.16
C LYS A 52 3.70 5.93 2.97
N PHE A 53 3.19 7.15 2.98
CA PHE A 53 2.23 7.61 1.99
C PHE A 53 2.87 8.64 1.06
N TYR A 54 2.79 8.38 -0.24
CA TYR A 54 3.34 9.25 -1.28
C TYR A 54 2.28 9.49 -2.34
N GLN A 55 2.36 10.62 -3.04
CA GLN A 55 1.40 10.95 -4.09
C GLN A 55 2.10 11.20 -5.42
N ASN A 56 1.52 10.67 -6.49
CA ASN A 56 1.86 11.01 -7.86
C ASN A 56 0.58 11.20 -8.65
N VAL A 57 0.17 12.46 -8.83
CA VAL A 57 -1.11 12.78 -9.46
C VAL A 57 -1.07 12.65 -10.98
N ASP A 58 0.11 12.63 -11.57
CA ASP A 58 0.28 12.42 -13.01
C ASP A 58 0.32 10.92 -13.27
N TRP A 59 -0.82 10.35 -13.65
CA TRP A 59 -0.95 8.92 -13.85
C TRP A 59 -0.14 8.44 -15.07
N PRO A 60 0.98 7.75 -14.89
CA PRO A 60 1.83 7.30 -16.00
C PRO A 60 1.48 5.89 -16.49
N GLY A 61 0.41 5.28 -15.96
CA GLY A 61 0.07 3.88 -16.22
C GLY A 61 0.54 2.97 -15.08
N PHE A 62 -0.02 1.75 -15.01
CA PHE A 62 0.25 0.82 -13.90
C PHE A 62 1.71 0.46 -13.75
N GLY A 63 2.39 0.14 -14.86
CA GLY A 63 3.79 -0.28 -14.80
C GLY A 63 4.70 0.80 -14.24
N LYS A 64 4.53 2.03 -14.71
CA LYS A 64 5.31 3.17 -14.23
C LYS A 64 5.00 3.50 -12.78
N GLN A 65 3.73 3.45 -12.39
CA GLN A 65 3.31 3.74 -11.04
C GLN A 65 3.90 2.71 -10.07
N ARG A 66 3.94 1.45 -10.44
CA ARG A 66 4.60 0.40 -9.64
C ARG A 66 6.09 0.66 -9.49
N GLN A 67 6.76 1.07 -10.56
CA GLN A 67 8.18 1.40 -10.51
C GLN A 67 8.43 2.56 -9.54
N LEU A 68 7.58 3.57 -9.55
CA LEU A 68 7.70 4.69 -8.62
C LEU A 68 7.49 4.24 -7.18
N ALA A 69 6.48 3.41 -6.92
CA ALA A 69 6.25 2.87 -5.58
C ALA A 69 7.42 2.00 -5.12
N GLN A 70 8.00 1.22 -6.02
CA GLN A 70 9.12 0.33 -5.70
C GLN A 70 10.33 1.09 -5.16
N GLN A 71 10.53 2.33 -5.58
CA GLN A 71 11.66 3.15 -5.12
C GLN A 71 11.59 3.43 -3.62
N TYR A 72 10.41 3.37 -3.03
CA TYR A 72 10.22 3.65 -1.61
C TYR A 72 10.28 2.41 -0.73
N VAL A 73 10.35 1.22 -1.34
CA VAL A 73 10.42 -0.05 -0.60
C VAL A 73 11.85 -0.27 -0.14
N THR A 74 12.02 -0.53 1.16
CA THR A 74 13.34 -0.74 1.76
C THR A 74 13.54 -2.16 2.28
N SER A 75 12.51 -3.01 2.20
CA SER A 75 12.57 -4.38 2.70
C SER A 75 13.14 -5.35 1.66
N ASP A 76 13.50 -6.55 2.11
CA ASP A 76 14.05 -7.60 1.23
C ASP A 76 13.02 -8.13 0.25
N TYR A 77 11.77 -8.19 0.67
CA TYR A 77 10.66 -8.71 -0.15
C TYR A 77 9.53 -7.71 -0.20
N VAL A 78 8.79 -7.71 -1.29
CA VAL A 78 7.62 -6.85 -1.46
C VAL A 78 6.41 -7.67 -1.87
N LEU A 79 5.28 -7.46 -1.20
CA LEU A 79 3.98 -8.02 -1.56
C LEU A 79 3.15 -6.89 -2.17
N TRP A 80 2.80 -7.05 -3.45
CA TRP A 80 1.92 -6.12 -4.14
C TRP A 80 0.47 -6.49 -3.86
N LEU A 81 -0.29 -5.52 -3.37
CA LEU A 81 -1.64 -5.76 -2.89
C LEU A 81 -2.56 -4.66 -3.41
N ASP A 82 -3.75 -5.03 -3.87
CA ASP A 82 -4.79 -4.06 -4.21
C ASP A 82 -5.65 -3.79 -2.98
N ALA A 83 -6.18 -2.58 -2.86
CA ALA A 83 -6.91 -2.17 -1.65
C ALA A 83 -8.16 -3.02 -1.39
N ASP A 84 -8.74 -3.62 -2.44
CA ASP A 84 -9.90 -4.51 -2.29
C ASP A 84 -9.53 -5.95 -1.96
N GLU A 85 -8.24 -6.27 -1.87
CA GLU A 85 -7.77 -7.60 -1.51
C GLU A 85 -7.66 -7.77 0.01
N ARG A 86 -7.79 -9.02 0.45
CA ARG A 86 -7.62 -9.40 1.87
C ARG A 86 -6.67 -10.58 1.96
N VAL A 87 -5.67 -10.47 2.80
CA VAL A 87 -4.75 -11.57 3.03
C VAL A 87 -5.36 -12.50 4.07
N SER A 88 -5.52 -13.77 3.70
CA SER A 88 -6.12 -14.74 4.61
C SER A 88 -5.13 -15.16 5.69
N SER A 89 -5.65 -15.70 6.80
CA SER A 89 -4.81 -16.19 7.89
C SER A 89 -3.91 -17.35 7.46
N LEU A 90 -4.25 -18.03 6.38
CA LEU A 90 -3.43 -19.10 5.83
C LEU A 90 -2.18 -18.57 5.13
N LEU A 91 -2.20 -17.32 4.68
CA LEU A 91 -1.07 -16.69 4.00
C LEU A 91 -0.19 -15.88 4.95
N SER A 92 -0.75 -15.44 6.04
CA SER A 92 -0.04 -14.59 7.00
C SER A 92 0.86 -15.36 8.01
#